data_88cf0f755f8cefc9d5971f6d7ae51872
#
_entry.id   88cf0f755f8cefc9d5971f6d7ae51872
#
_cell.length_a   1.000
_cell.length_b   1.000
_cell.length_c   1.000
_cell.angle_alpha   90.00
_cell.angle_beta   90.00
_cell.angle_gamma   90.00
#
_symmetry.space_group_name_H-M   'P 1'
#
loop_
_entity.id
_entity.type
_entity.pdbx_description
1 polymer ?
#
loop_
_entity_poly.entity_id
_entity_poly.type
_entity_poly.pdbx_seq_one_letter_code
_entity_poly.pdbx_strand_id
1 'polypeptide(L)'
;MKPYIFISIIAFSLIGCNRIEKKFLITNNSVGELNKNNKTSQLDSIYAKDSLVKSASDGEFRYASQERFNIFEKNGEKKQLLELTPTQIDENKNQYIANVQIMDARFKTEDGISLESTFADIKKVYSDFDFEQSLTTVVVMPKNSNLYFAFDKSDLIASITGDFTINDIPDTAKVKRLMVSWTR
;
A
#
# COMPACT_ATOMS: atom_id res chain seq x y z
N MET A 1 -34.76 1.84 59.42
CA MET A 1 -33.40 1.87 58.79
C MET A 1 -33.51 1.13 57.48
N LYS A 2 -33.39 1.82 56.30
CA LYS A 2 -33.47 1.22 54.98
C LYS A 2 -32.05 1.09 54.43
N PRO A 3 -31.62 -0.08 53.93
CA PRO A 3 -30.29 -0.22 53.30
C PRO A 3 -30.34 0.32 51.88
N TYR A 4 -29.42 1.25 51.53
CA TYR A 4 -29.16 1.69 50.20
C TYR A 4 -28.23 0.70 49.51
N ILE A 5 -28.73 -0.02 48.50
CA ILE A 5 -27.95 -0.89 47.64
C ILE A 5 -27.30 0.00 46.59
N PHE A 6 -25.97 0.19 46.67
CA PHE A 6 -25.15 0.80 45.62
C PHE A 6 -24.92 -0.23 44.54
N ILE A 7 -25.64 -0.07 43.42
CA ILE A 7 -25.36 -0.82 42.16
C ILE A 7 -24.20 -0.12 41.44
N SER A 8 -23.00 -0.70 41.58
CA SER A 8 -21.83 -0.27 40.86
C SER A 8 -21.94 -0.79 39.41
N ILE A 9 -22.26 0.09 38.46
CA ILE A 9 -22.26 -0.22 37.03
C ILE A 9 -20.81 -0.22 36.56
N ILE A 10 -20.21 -1.42 36.41
CA ILE A 10 -18.91 -1.61 35.77
C ILE A 10 -19.14 -1.43 34.29
N ALA A 11 -18.78 -0.25 33.75
CA ALA A 11 -18.70 0.01 32.30
C ALA A 11 -17.55 -0.83 31.76
N PHE A 12 -17.86 -1.96 31.13
CA PHE A 12 -16.94 -2.77 30.34
C PHE A 12 -16.68 -2.02 29.03
N SER A 13 -15.62 -1.22 29.01
CA SER A 13 -15.10 -0.63 27.76
C SER A 13 -14.58 -1.76 26.88
N LEU A 14 -15.38 -2.15 25.89
CA LEU A 14 -14.97 -3.03 24.79
C LEU A 14 -13.89 -2.28 24.00
N ILE A 15 -12.63 -2.52 24.33
CA ILE A 15 -11.50 -2.20 23.45
C ILE A 15 -11.62 -3.16 22.29
N GLY A 16 -12.35 -2.73 21.25
CA GLY A 16 -12.41 -3.43 19.97
C GLY A 16 -11.03 -3.41 19.35
N CYS A 17 -10.27 -4.48 19.50
CA CYS A 17 -9.08 -4.73 18.71
C CYS A 17 -9.54 -4.81 17.24
N ASN A 18 -9.36 -3.74 16.47
CA ASN A 18 -9.62 -3.71 15.03
C ASN A 18 -8.54 -4.57 14.36
N ARG A 19 -8.75 -5.89 14.38
CA ARG A 19 -7.85 -6.86 13.75
C ARG A 19 -7.96 -6.67 12.24
N ILE A 20 -6.85 -6.26 11.60
CA ILE A 20 -6.78 -6.15 10.14
C ILE A 20 -7.12 -7.54 9.56
N GLU A 21 -8.08 -7.58 8.65
CA GLU A 21 -8.40 -8.83 7.94
C GLU A 21 -7.18 -9.28 7.12
N LYS A 22 -6.85 -10.56 7.17
CA LYS A 22 -5.70 -11.12 6.44
C LYS A 22 -5.71 -10.75 4.96
N LYS A 23 -6.90 -10.64 4.35
CA LYS A 23 -7.07 -10.22 2.94
C LYS A 23 -6.49 -8.82 2.66
N PHE A 24 -6.44 -7.94 3.66
CA PHE A 24 -6.00 -6.55 3.52
C PHE A 24 -4.71 -6.24 4.30
N LEU A 25 -4.01 -7.25 4.77
CA LEU A 25 -2.76 -7.07 5.50
C LEU A 25 -1.57 -6.91 4.53
N ILE A 26 -0.76 -5.89 4.74
CA ILE A 26 0.51 -5.65 4.05
C ILE A 26 1.66 -6.06 4.98
N THR A 27 2.56 -6.91 4.48
CA THR A 27 3.81 -7.27 5.15
C THR A 27 4.99 -7.13 4.19
N ASN A 28 6.22 -7.30 4.65
CA ASN A 28 7.40 -7.29 3.78
C ASN A 28 7.37 -8.42 2.73
N ASN A 29 6.63 -9.50 2.96
CA ASN A 29 6.62 -10.68 2.10
C ASN A 29 5.27 -10.94 1.41
N SER A 30 4.23 -10.19 1.76
CA SER A 30 2.88 -10.40 1.21
C SER A 30 2.04 -9.15 1.20
N VAL A 31 1.09 -9.10 0.27
CA VAL A 31 0.00 -8.12 0.22
C VAL A 31 -1.29 -8.92 0.11
N GLY A 32 -2.04 -8.98 1.21
CA GLY A 32 -3.21 -9.85 1.33
C GLY A 32 -2.85 -11.31 1.07
N GLU A 33 -3.49 -11.90 0.07
CA GLU A 33 -3.27 -13.31 -0.31
C GLU A 33 -2.04 -13.51 -1.23
N LEU A 34 -1.50 -12.45 -1.82
CA LEU A 34 -0.35 -12.50 -2.70
C LEU A 34 0.94 -12.53 -1.88
N ASN A 35 1.80 -13.51 -2.15
CA ASN A 35 3.15 -13.63 -1.57
C ASN A 35 4.21 -13.29 -2.62
N LYS A 36 5.34 -12.72 -2.22
CA LYS A 36 6.46 -12.35 -3.12
C LYS A 36 6.99 -13.50 -3.98
N ASN A 37 6.81 -14.75 -3.53
CA ASN A 37 7.28 -15.92 -4.26
C ASN A 37 6.22 -16.51 -5.20
N ASN A 38 5.02 -15.91 -5.27
CA ASN A 38 4.01 -16.36 -6.21
C ASN A 38 4.39 -15.99 -7.65
N LYS A 39 4.18 -16.96 -8.55
CA LYS A 39 4.35 -16.76 -9.99
C LYS A 39 3.10 -16.11 -10.57
N THR A 40 3.27 -15.37 -11.67
CA THR A 40 2.12 -14.77 -12.39
C THR A 40 1.11 -15.83 -12.85
N SER A 41 1.57 -17.05 -13.18
CA SER A 41 0.69 -18.18 -13.53
C SER A 41 -0.22 -18.67 -12.40
N GLN A 42 -0.02 -18.24 -11.17
CA GLN A 42 -0.82 -18.61 -10.00
C GLN A 42 -1.90 -17.55 -9.67
N LEU A 43 -1.87 -16.39 -10.34
CA LEU A 43 -2.75 -15.26 -9.99
C LEU A 43 -4.24 -15.60 -10.13
N ASP A 44 -4.65 -16.35 -11.15
CA ASP A 44 -6.04 -16.79 -11.33
C ASP A 44 -6.54 -17.63 -10.14
N SER A 45 -5.67 -18.48 -9.59
CA SER A 45 -5.99 -19.30 -8.42
C SER A 45 -6.03 -18.47 -7.12
N ILE A 46 -5.07 -17.56 -6.94
CA ILE A 46 -4.98 -16.69 -5.75
C ILE A 46 -6.21 -15.78 -5.69
N TYR A 47 -6.60 -15.19 -6.81
CA TYR A 47 -7.70 -14.26 -6.91
C TYR A 47 -8.99 -14.87 -7.49
N ALA A 48 -9.22 -16.17 -7.28
CA ALA A 48 -10.43 -16.88 -7.79
C ALA A 48 -11.76 -16.24 -7.33
N LYS A 49 -11.74 -15.55 -6.18
CA LYS A 49 -12.90 -14.83 -5.63
C LYS A 49 -13.02 -13.39 -6.09
N ASP A 50 -11.99 -12.86 -6.73
CA ASP A 50 -11.90 -11.49 -7.26
C ASP A 50 -11.86 -11.55 -8.80
N SER A 51 -11.78 -10.40 -9.46
CA SER A 51 -11.67 -10.31 -10.93
C SER A 51 -10.25 -9.90 -11.28
N LEU A 52 -9.55 -10.72 -12.07
CA LEU A 52 -8.23 -10.45 -12.61
C LEU A 52 -8.38 -9.93 -14.04
N VAL A 53 -7.84 -8.75 -14.30
CA VAL A 53 -7.80 -8.14 -15.64
C VAL A 53 -6.35 -7.90 -16.03
N LYS A 54 -5.93 -8.52 -17.13
CA LYS A 54 -4.61 -8.32 -17.72
C LYS A 54 -4.68 -7.14 -18.68
N SER A 55 -3.82 -6.16 -18.50
CA SER A 55 -3.68 -5.02 -19.39
C SER A 55 -2.23 -4.88 -19.87
N ALA A 56 -2.06 -4.54 -21.14
CA ALA A 56 -0.79 -4.05 -21.64
C ALA A 56 -0.81 -2.52 -21.49
N SER A 57 0.23 -1.93 -20.92
CA SER A 57 0.39 -0.48 -20.98
C SER A 57 0.67 -0.09 -22.42
N ASP A 58 -0.26 0.57 -23.08
CA ASP A 58 -0.03 1.24 -24.36
C ASP A 58 0.84 2.49 -24.14
N GLY A 59 2.11 2.28 -23.80
CA GLY A 59 3.09 3.37 -23.87
C GLY A 59 3.32 3.73 -25.34
N GLU A 60 3.54 5.00 -25.65
CA GLU A 60 3.89 5.52 -27.00
C GLU A 60 5.08 4.80 -27.64
N PHE A 61 5.81 4.02 -26.87
CA PHE A 61 6.90 3.16 -27.32
C PHE A 61 6.49 1.69 -27.22
N ARG A 62 6.12 1.10 -28.32
CA ARG A 62 5.76 -0.33 -28.46
C ARG A 62 6.79 -1.33 -27.90
N TYR A 63 8.00 -0.86 -27.57
CA TYR A 63 9.08 -1.68 -26.99
C TYR A 63 9.11 -1.70 -25.46
N ALA A 64 8.23 -0.97 -24.77
CA ALA A 64 8.16 -0.88 -23.32
C ALA A 64 6.75 -1.16 -22.75
N SER A 65 5.92 -1.94 -23.45
CA SER A 65 4.64 -2.36 -22.91
C SER A 65 4.89 -3.30 -21.74
N GLN A 66 4.88 -2.77 -20.52
CA GLN A 66 4.87 -3.60 -19.33
C GLN A 66 3.48 -4.17 -19.15
N GLU A 67 3.40 -5.49 -19.15
CA GLU A 67 2.20 -6.19 -18.75
C GLU A 67 1.84 -5.81 -17.32
N ARG A 68 0.56 -5.60 -17.03
CA ARG A 68 0.03 -5.32 -15.70
C ARG A 68 -1.16 -6.21 -15.42
N PHE A 69 -1.32 -6.58 -14.16
CA PHE A 69 -2.48 -7.31 -13.69
C PHE A 69 -3.25 -6.43 -12.70
N ASN A 70 -4.51 -6.18 -13.00
CA ASN A 70 -5.40 -5.38 -12.16
C ASN A 70 -6.37 -6.31 -11.45
N ILE A 71 -6.42 -6.20 -10.12
CA ILE A 71 -7.31 -7.00 -9.27
C ILE A 71 -8.48 -6.13 -8.85
N PHE A 72 -9.69 -6.60 -9.13
CA PHE A 72 -10.93 -5.92 -8.76
C PHE A 72 -11.78 -6.82 -7.85
N GLU A 73 -12.44 -6.23 -6.89
CA GLU A 73 -13.41 -6.92 -6.07
C GLU A 73 -14.58 -7.40 -6.94
N LYS A 74 -14.90 -8.71 -6.89
CA LYS A 74 -15.92 -9.28 -7.77
C LYS A 74 -17.35 -8.91 -7.36
N ASN A 75 -17.54 -8.65 -6.06
CA ASN A 75 -18.84 -8.31 -5.49
C ASN A 75 -18.93 -6.80 -5.26
N GLY A 76 -20.06 -6.18 -5.59
CA GLY A 76 -20.31 -4.76 -5.41
C GLY A 76 -19.85 -3.89 -6.58
N GLU A 77 -19.26 -2.74 -6.30
CA GLU A 77 -18.90 -1.69 -7.28
C GLU A 77 -17.69 -2.01 -8.17
N LYS A 78 -17.19 -3.25 -8.16
CA LYS A 78 -15.95 -3.65 -8.88
C LYS A 78 -14.76 -2.74 -8.54
N LYS A 79 -14.61 -2.43 -7.26
CA LYS A 79 -13.52 -1.58 -6.78
C LYS A 79 -12.18 -2.22 -7.08
N GLN A 80 -11.24 -1.43 -7.63
CA GLN A 80 -9.87 -1.89 -7.84
C GLN A 80 -9.17 -2.05 -6.48
N LEU A 81 -8.58 -3.20 -6.26
CA LEU A 81 -7.87 -3.56 -5.04
C LEU A 81 -6.37 -3.33 -5.18
N LEU A 82 -5.78 -3.87 -6.25
CA LEU A 82 -4.34 -3.87 -6.50
C LEU A 82 -4.06 -3.69 -7.99
N GLU A 83 -2.91 -3.08 -8.30
CA GLU A 83 -2.26 -3.15 -9.61
C GLU A 83 -0.90 -3.84 -9.42
N LEU A 84 -0.66 -4.90 -10.17
CA LEU A 84 0.53 -5.72 -10.08
C LEU A 84 1.40 -5.53 -11.31
N THR A 85 2.69 -5.28 -11.09
CA THR A 85 3.69 -5.21 -12.17
C THR A 85 4.60 -6.42 -12.07
N PRO A 86 4.68 -7.27 -13.10
CA PRO A 86 5.55 -8.45 -13.07
C PRO A 86 7.03 -8.11 -13.30
N THR A 87 7.91 -9.06 -12.94
CA THR A 87 9.32 -9.05 -13.31
C THR A 87 9.47 -9.38 -14.80
N GLN A 88 10.71 -9.28 -15.32
CA GLN A 88 11.05 -9.95 -16.56
C GLN A 88 10.93 -11.47 -16.39
N ILE A 89 10.67 -12.17 -17.48
CA ILE A 89 10.62 -13.64 -17.50
C ILE A 89 12.06 -14.16 -17.32
N ASP A 90 12.27 -15.06 -16.35
CA ASP A 90 13.56 -15.66 -16.08
C ASP A 90 13.93 -16.77 -17.09
N GLU A 91 15.15 -17.30 -17.01
CA GLU A 91 15.66 -18.36 -17.89
C GLU A 91 14.81 -19.64 -17.81
N ASN A 92 14.15 -19.89 -16.68
CA ASN A 92 13.26 -21.03 -16.45
C ASN A 92 11.80 -20.74 -16.89
N LYS A 93 11.57 -19.65 -17.61
CA LYS A 93 10.23 -19.17 -18.02
C LYS A 93 9.28 -18.86 -16.86
N ASN A 94 9.83 -18.55 -15.70
CA ASN A 94 9.03 -18.06 -14.58
C ASN A 94 8.97 -16.52 -14.61
N GLN A 95 7.86 -16.01 -14.12
CA GLN A 95 7.64 -14.59 -13.94
C GLN A 95 6.97 -14.39 -12.59
N TYR A 96 7.49 -13.46 -11.79
CA TYR A 96 7.01 -13.13 -10.45
C TYR A 96 6.42 -11.72 -10.46
N ILE A 97 5.84 -11.30 -9.35
CA ILE A 97 5.41 -9.91 -9.18
C ILE A 97 6.57 -9.10 -8.60
N ALA A 98 6.95 -8.04 -9.30
CA ALA A 98 7.98 -7.09 -8.87
C ALA A 98 7.41 -6.04 -7.93
N ASN A 99 6.28 -5.42 -8.33
CA ASN A 99 5.67 -4.33 -7.59
C ASN A 99 4.17 -4.55 -7.43
N VAL A 100 3.65 -4.14 -6.28
CA VAL A 100 2.23 -4.14 -5.94
C VAL A 100 1.82 -2.73 -5.57
N GLN A 101 1.05 -2.05 -6.41
CA GLN A 101 0.44 -0.78 -6.08
C GLN A 101 -0.89 -1.03 -5.38
N ILE A 102 -1.04 -0.41 -4.22
CA ILE A 102 -2.27 -0.48 -3.42
C ILE A 102 -3.28 0.51 -3.98
N MET A 103 -4.49 0.05 -4.29
CA MET A 103 -5.57 0.86 -4.84
C MET A 103 -6.75 1.05 -3.87
N ASP A 104 -6.76 0.31 -2.76
CA ASP A 104 -7.82 0.35 -1.77
C ASP A 104 -7.27 0.64 -0.37
N ALA A 105 -7.84 1.63 0.32
CA ALA A 105 -7.41 2.07 1.66
C ALA A 105 -7.67 1.04 2.79
N ARG A 106 -8.40 -0.04 2.52
CA ARG A 106 -8.55 -1.15 3.46
C ARG A 106 -7.24 -1.90 3.67
N PHE A 107 -6.32 -1.88 2.69
CA PHE A 107 -4.99 -2.45 2.86
C PHE A 107 -4.18 -1.63 3.86
N LYS A 108 -3.65 -2.30 4.88
CA LYS A 108 -2.87 -1.69 5.96
C LYS A 108 -1.66 -2.55 6.32
N THR A 109 -0.57 -1.89 6.71
CA THR A 109 0.53 -2.58 7.38
C THR A 109 0.12 -3.06 8.77
N GLU A 110 0.92 -3.91 9.40
CA GLU A 110 0.71 -4.33 10.80
C GLU A 110 0.60 -3.13 11.75
N ASP A 111 1.32 -2.05 11.45
CA ASP A 111 1.30 -0.79 12.20
C ASP A 111 0.16 0.15 11.79
N GLY A 112 -0.73 -0.28 10.89
CA GLY A 112 -1.91 0.46 10.47
C GLY A 112 -1.70 1.50 9.38
N ILE A 113 -0.51 1.59 8.77
CA ILE A 113 -0.22 2.51 7.66
C ILE A 113 -0.97 2.08 6.39
N SER A 114 -1.63 3.02 5.73
CA SER A 114 -2.48 2.80 4.56
C SER A 114 -2.43 4.00 3.59
N LEU A 115 -3.24 3.97 2.52
CA LEU A 115 -3.45 5.11 1.62
C LEU A 115 -4.07 6.34 2.31
N GLU A 116 -4.72 6.17 3.46
CA GLU A 116 -5.32 7.28 4.24
C GLU A 116 -4.34 7.91 5.23
N SER A 117 -3.15 7.33 5.39
CA SER A 117 -2.15 7.81 6.34
C SER A 117 -1.52 9.13 5.88
N THR A 118 -1.07 9.89 6.85
CA THR A 118 -0.27 11.11 6.66
C THR A 118 1.22 10.81 6.81
N PHE A 119 2.07 11.77 6.44
CA PHE A 119 3.51 11.65 6.67
C PHE A 119 3.83 11.58 8.18
N ALA A 120 3.07 12.27 9.04
CA ALA A 120 3.19 12.13 10.48
C ALA A 120 2.95 10.70 10.97
N ASP A 121 1.98 9.98 10.39
CA ASP A 121 1.71 8.59 10.78
C ASP A 121 2.85 7.67 10.36
N ILE A 122 3.43 7.89 9.18
CA ILE A 122 4.59 7.14 8.68
C ILE A 122 5.81 7.37 9.60
N LYS A 123 6.06 8.62 10.02
CA LYS A 123 7.17 8.95 10.93
C LYS A 123 7.03 8.37 12.34
N LYS A 124 5.82 8.05 12.81
CA LYS A 124 5.61 7.36 14.09
C LYS A 124 6.11 5.90 14.05
N VAL A 125 6.07 5.28 12.88
CA VAL A 125 6.45 3.87 12.68
C VAL A 125 7.90 3.74 12.21
N TYR A 126 8.33 4.63 11.33
CA TYR A 126 9.64 4.58 10.69
C TYR A 126 10.46 5.83 11.05
N SER A 127 11.74 5.66 11.34
CA SER A 127 12.66 6.75 11.73
C SER A 127 13.70 7.08 10.67
N ASP A 128 13.97 6.20 9.72
CA ASP A 128 15.03 6.37 8.73
C ASP A 128 14.48 6.09 7.32
N PHE A 129 14.77 7.01 6.40
CA PHE A 129 14.20 7.04 5.08
C PHE A 129 15.23 7.33 4.01
N ASP A 130 15.11 6.66 2.89
CA ASP A 130 15.58 7.15 1.60
C ASP A 130 14.46 7.94 0.93
N PHE A 131 14.79 8.92 0.10
CA PHE A 131 13.77 9.59 -0.69
C PHE A 131 14.27 9.90 -2.09
N GLU A 132 13.35 9.92 -3.03
CA GLU A 132 13.56 10.31 -4.42
C GLU A 132 12.54 11.35 -4.82
N GLN A 133 12.90 12.23 -5.76
CA GLN A 133 11.97 13.23 -6.26
C GLN A 133 12.00 13.32 -7.78
N SER A 134 10.84 13.60 -8.33
CA SER A 134 10.64 13.98 -9.73
C SER A 134 10.12 15.43 -9.81
N LEU A 135 9.71 15.89 -10.97
CA LEU A 135 9.10 17.22 -11.14
C LEU A 135 7.80 17.38 -10.33
N THR A 136 7.00 16.31 -10.21
CA THR A 136 5.65 16.38 -9.63
C THR A 136 5.47 15.56 -8.36
N THR A 137 6.39 14.64 -8.06
CA THR A 137 6.21 13.65 -6.99
C THR A 137 7.45 13.53 -6.13
N VAL A 138 7.24 13.32 -4.84
CA VAL A 138 8.26 12.88 -3.89
C VAL A 138 7.91 11.46 -3.47
N VAL A 139 8.88 10.57 -3.47
CA VAL A 139 8.74 9.17 -3.00
C VAL A 139 9.62 8.99 -1.78
N VAL A 140 9.03 8.54 -0.69
CA VAL A 140 9.69 8.25 0.58
C VAL A 140 9.71 6.74 0.80
N MET A 141 10.87 6.21 1.13
CA MET A 141 11.11 4.79 1.28
C MET A 141 11.72 4.52 2.66
N PRO A 142 10.97 3.95 3.62
CA PRO A 142 11.55 3.56 4.89
C PRO A 142 12.67 2.52 4.68
N LYS A 143 13.83 2.72 5.29
CA LYS A 143 14.91 1.74 5.25
C LYS A 143 14.48 0.42 5.90
N ASN A 144 15.00 -0.69 5.42
CA ASN A 144 14.64 -2.04 5.87
C ASN A 144 13.15 -2.41 5.64
N SER A 145 12.48 -1.71 4.74
CA SER A 145 11.11 -1.95 4.33
C SER A 145 11.02 -2.05 2.81
N ASN A 146 10.00 -2.72 2.31
CA ASN A 146 9.67 -2.80 0.87
C ASN A 146 8.62 -1.76 0.47
N LEU A 147 8.28 -0.82 1.34
CA LEU A 147 7.23 0.16 1.15
C LEU A 147 7.75 1.43 0.45
N TYR A 148 6.92 1.98 -0.42
CA TYR A 148 7.14 3.22 -1.14
C TYR A 148 5.90 4.11 -0.95
N PHE A 149 6.08 5.28 -0.38
CA PHE A 149 5.02 6.27 -0.18
C PHE A 149 5.25 7.45 -1.10
N ALA A 150 4.34 7.68 -2.04
CA ALA A 150 4.43 8.82 -2.93
C ALA A 150 3.49 9.96 -2.49
N PHE A 151 4.01 11.18 -2.57
CA PHE A 151 3.32 12.43 -2.28
C PHE A 151 3.37 13.32 -3.52
N ASP A 152 2.28 13.99 -3.87
CA ASP A 152 2.28 14.98 -4.95
C ASP A 152 2.89 16.30 -4.46
N LYS A 153 3.83 16.86 -5.20
CA LYS A 153 4.47 18.12 -4.83
C LYS A 153 3.50 19.30 -4.76
N SER A 154 2.43 19.27 -5.55
CA SER A 154 1.36 20.26 -5.49
C SER A 154 0.66 20.35 -4.13
N ASP A 155 0.65 19.25 -3.37
CA ASP A 155 0.01 19.14 -2.06
C ASP A 155 1.01 19.48 -0.92
N LEU A 156 2.30 19.59 -1.23
CA LEU A 156 3.33 19.77 -0.21
C LEU A 156 3.60 21.23 0.12
N ILE A 157 3.87 22.11 -0.86
CA ILE A 157 4.00 23.56 -0.65
C ILE A 157 3.99 24.30 -1.99
N ALA A 158 3.38 25.49 -2.02
CA ALA A 158 3.25 26.35 -3.21
C ALA A 158 4.56 27.01 -3.70
N SER A 159 5.68 26.91 -2.97
CA SER A 159 6.93 27.59 -3.32
C SER A 159 8.17 26.95 -2.69
N ILE A 160 8.58 25.78 -3.21
CA ILE A 160 9.93 25.28 -2.90
C ILE A 160 10.89 25.86 -3.95
N THR A 161 11.60 26.91 -3.58
CA THR A 161 12.74 27.44 -4.32
C THR A 161 14.01 26.93 -3.62
N GLY A 162 14.56 25.81 -4.09
CA GLY A 162 15.77 25.22 -3.53
C GLY A 162 15.79 23.70 -3.56
N ASP A 163 16.81 23.13 -2.95
CA ASP A 163 16.96 21.68 -2.81
C ASP A 163 15.92 21.16 -1.80
N PHE A 164 14.96 20.39 -2.31
CA PHE A 164 13.93 19.76 -1.49
C PHE A 164 14.52 18.63 -0.67
N THR A 165 14.20 18.62 0.62
CA THR A 165 14.62 17.58 1.57
C THR A 165 13.42 16.88 2.18
N ILE A 166 13.62 15.74 2.83
CA ILE A 166 12.54 15.00 3.51
C ILE A 166 11.85 15.84 4.59
N ASN A 167 12.56 16.81 5.20
CA ASN A 167 12.01 17.69 6.23
C ASN A 167 11.02 18.73 5.68
N ASP A 168 11.02 18.93 4.36
CA ASP A 168 10.10 19.85 3.69
C ASP A 168 8.72 19.21 3.43
N ILE A 169 8.58 17.91 3.71
CA ILE A 169 7.27 17.21 3.64
C ILE A 169 6.47 17.55 4.89
N PRO A 170 5.31 18.23 4.76
CA PRO A 170 4.47 18.55 5.91
C PRO A 170 3.95 17.27 6.60
N ASP A 171 3.82 17.30 7.91
CA ASP A 171 3.25 16.22 8.70
C ASP A 171 1.83 15.83 8.25
N THR A 172 1.08 16.78 7.75
CA THR A 172 -0.29 16.62 7.24
C THR A 172 -0.37 16.11 5.81
N ALA A 173 0.78 15.98 5.10
CA ALA A 173 0.81 15.48 3.74
C ALA A 173 0.22 14.06 3.67
N LYS A 174 -0.76 13.86 2.79
CA LYS A 174 -1.45 12.57 2.62
C LYS A 174 -0.72 11.71 1.61
N VAL A 175 -0.65 10.43 1.90
CA VAL A 175 -0.15 9.43 0.95
C VAL A 175 -1.04 9.42 -0.29
N LYS A 176 -0.44 9.67 -1.46
CA LYS A 176 -1.13 9.63 -2.75
C LYS A 176 -1.07 8.26 -3.39
N ARG A 177 0.08 7.59 -3.26
CA ARG A 177 0.29 6.21 -3.72
C ARG A 177 1.09 5.45 -2.68
N LEU A 178 0.69 4.21 -2.47
CA LEU A 178 1.38 3.23 -1.63
C LEU A 178 1.72 2.04 -2.51
N MET A 179 2.99 1.65 -2.51
CA MET A 179 3.48 0.52 -3.29
C MET A 179 4.38 -0.35 -2.42
N VAL A 180 4.32 -1.66 -2.68
CA VAL A 180 5.27 -2.65 -2.15
C VAL A 180 6.14 -3.11 -3.31
N SER A 181 7.48 -3.04 -3.17
CA SER A 181 8.43 -3.53 -4.17
C SER A 181 9.23 -4.70 -3.63
N TRP A 182 9.27 -5.78 -4.39
CA TRP A 182 10.04 -6.99 -4.05
C TRP A 182 11.35 -7.15 -4.83
N THR A 183 11.70 -6.15 -5.65
CA THR A 183 12.93 -6.13 -6.48
C THR A 183 13.99 -5.16 -5.97
N ARG A 184 13.87 -4.70 -4.75
CA ARG A 184 14.82 -3.77 -4.11
C ARG A 184 16.08 -4.50 -3.64
#